data_27e2e58eb04f819bcf34353250d3e60d
#
_entry.id   27e2e58eb04f819bcf34353250d3e60d
#
_cell.length_a   1.000
_cell.length_b   1.000
_cell.length_c   1.000
_cell.angle_alpha   90.00
_cell.angle_beta   90.00
_cell.angle_gamma   90.00
#
_symmetry.space_group_name_H-M   'P 1'
#
loop_
_entity.id
_entity.type
_entity.pdbx_description
1 polymer ?
#
loop_
_entity_poly.entity_id
_entity_poly.type
_entity_poly.pdbx_seq_one_letter_code
_entity_poly.pdbx_strand_id
1 'polypeptide(L)'
;MDHEQNQGAVLLQLLQFLWLLSHSWAVPTATTPAWQGDVQNHTFQHTVFCQDWSPNIGLSETYDQDLLFSFDFSHDTRVPHLPEFSKWTQDQGDTPAILFDKKFCEQILREVGPQLEPYIPVSRGLPVPEVFTMKPLEFGKPNTLVCLISNLFPPTLTVDWQYNSAPVEGARPTFVMAMDGLTFQAFSYLNFTPEPSDLFSCTVTHKIDGHSAIAYWVPQNALPSDLLENVLCGVAFGLGVLGIIAGTVLIIYFRKPCSAD
;
A
#
# COMPACT_ATOMS: atom_id res chain seq x y z
N MET A 1 -30.94 52.48 -35.07
CA MET A 1 -30.69 52.42 -33.60
C MET A 1 -30.54 51.00 -33.05
N ASP A 2 -30.84 49.95 -33.83
CA ASP A 2 -30.84 48.58 -33.31
C ASP A 2 -29.48 47.84 -33.41
N HIS A 3 -28.48 48.42 -34.05
CA HIS A 3 -27.20 47.75 -34.29
C HIS A 3 -26.20 47.96 -33.14
N GLU A 4 -26.28 49.04 -32.40
CA GLU A 4 -25.40 49.31 -31.24
C GLU A 4 -25.86 48.56 -29.99
N GLN A 5 -27.15 48.31 -29.87
CA GLN A 5 -27.70 47.59 -28.71
C GLN A 5 -27.32 46.10 -28.69
N ASN A 6 -27.10 45.51 -29.89
CA ASN A 6 -26.73 44.11 -30.04
C ASN A 6 -25.24 43.85 -29.74
N GLN A 7 -24.36 44.85 -29.97
CA GLN A 7 -22.94 44.72 -29.66
C GLN A 7 -22.64 44.74 -28.17
N GLY A 8 -23.38 45.57 -27.43
CA GLY A 8 -23.25 45.60 -25.97
C GLY A 8 -23.69 44.28 -25.28
N ALA A 9 -24.73 43.64 -25.80
CA ALA A 9 -25.23 42.40 -25.29
C ALA A 9 -24.24 41.23 -25.49
N VAL A 10 -23.60 41.16 -26.67
CA VAL A 10 -22.59 40.13 -26.99
C VAL A 10 -21.32 40.32 -26.16
N LEU A 11 -20.89 41.55 -25.95
CA LEU A 11 -19.74 41.87 -25.12
C LEU A 11 -20.00 41.51 -23.65
N LEU A 12 -21.20 41.79 -23.18
CA LEU A 12 -21.63 41.45 -21.79
C LEU A 12 -21.67 39.94 -21.57
N GLN A 13 -22.15 39.19 -22.57
CA GLN A 13 -22.15 37.70 -22.53
C GLN A 13 -20.75 37.12 -22.53
N LEU A 14 -19.84 37.68 -23.33
CA LEU A 14 -18.45 37.25 -23.32
C LEU A 14 -17.74 37.57 -22.00
N LEU A 15 -17.99 38.76 -21.44
CA LEU A 15 -17.45 39.09 -20.11
C LEU A 15 -18.01 38.21 -19.01
N GLN A 16 -19.30 37.86 -19.05
CA GLN A 16 -19.89 36.91 -18.15
C GLN A 16 -19.29 35.50 -18.29
N PHE A 17 -19.03 35.06 -19.51
CA PHE A 17 -18.41 33.76 -19.76
C PHE A 17 -16.96 33.73 -19.28
N LEU A 18 -16.19 34.81 -19.52
CA LEU A 18 -14.83 34.97 -18.98
C LEU A 18 -14.84 35.04 -17.44
N TRP A 19 -15.83 35.68 -16.84
CA TRP A 19 -15.99 35.73 -15.38
C TRP A 19 -16.33 34.38 -14.80
N LEU A 20 -17.19 33.59 -15.44
CA LEU A 20 -17.50 32.21 -15.05
C LEU A 20 -16.27 31.30 -15.18
N LEU A 21 -15.48 31.44 -16.24
CA LEU A 21 -14.24 30.71 -16.41
C LEU A 21 -13.21 31.05 -15.33
N SER A 22 -13.09 32.31 -14.94
CA SER A 22 -12.16 32.72 -13.86
C SER A 22 -12.58 32.22 -12.47
N HIS A 23 -13.86 31.95 -12.25
CA HIS A 23 -14.36 31.43 -10.97
C HIS A 23 -14.37 29.88 -10.92
N SER A 24 -14.30 29.20 -12.07
CA SER A 24 -14.17 27.74 -12.08
C SER A 24 -12.77 27.26 -11.66
N TRP A 25 -11.79 28.16 -11.54
CA TRP A 25 -10.45 27.88 -11.04
C TRP A 25 -10.27 28.16 -9.54
N ALA A 26 -11.32 28.47 -8.81
CA ALA A 26 -11.29 28.35 -7.36
C ALA A 26 -11.12 26.85 -7.05
N VAL A 27 -9.86 26.40 -7.00
CA VAL A 27 -9.51 25.17 -6.27
C VAL A 27 -10.21 25.31 -4.93
N PRO A 28 -11.14 24.43 -4.55
CA PRO A 28 -11.63 24.43 -3.20
C PRO A 28 -10.37 24.31 -2.34
N THR A 29 -10.03 25.35 -1.61
CA THR A 29 -9.12 25.23 -0.48
C THR A 29 -9.77 24.14 0.34
N ALA A 30 -9.16 22.95 0.30
CA ALA A 30 -9.50 21.89 1.19
C ALA A 30 -9.32 22.48 2.59
N THR A 31 -10.41 23.00 3.15
CA THR A 31 -10.50 23.17 4.57
C THR A 31 -10.21 21.76 5.08
N THR A 32 -9.02 21.59 5.64
CA THR A 32 -8.69 20.39 6.40
C THR A 32 -9.92 20.15 7.26
N PRO A 33 -10.64 19.04 7.08
CA PRO A 33 -11.81 18.78 7.89
C PRO A 33 -11.32 18.88 9.34
N ALA A 34 -12.00 19.71 10.14
CA ALA A 34 -11.79 19.67 11.57
C ALA A 34 -11.86 18.19 11.94
N TRP A 35 -10.85 17.68 12.61
CA TRP A 35 -10.71 16.29 13.02
C TRP A 35 -12.03 15.81 13.60
N GLN A 36 -12.88 15.24 12.79
CA GLN A 36 -14.01 14.47 13.24
C GLN A 36 -13.37 13.17 13.70
N GLY A 37 -13.37 12.96 15.01
CA GLY A 37 -12.86 11.70 15.58
C GLY A 37 -13.49 10.55 14.81
N ASP A 38 -12.68 9.58 14.43
CA ASP A 38 -13.15 8.39 13.76
C ASP A 38 -14.18 7.71 14.68
N VAL A 39 -15.42 7.60 14.19
CA VAL A 39 -16.52 6.97 14.92
C VAL A 39 -16.67 5.49 14.57
N GLN A 40 -15.75 4.93 13.77
CA GLN A 40 -15.73 3.51 13.48
C GLN A 40 -15.20 2.73 14.69
N ASN A 41 -15.78 1.56 14.93
CA ASN A 41 -15.24 0.64 15.92
C ASN A 41 -13.98 0.01 15.35
N HIS A 42 -12.85 0.22 16.02
CA HIS A 42 -11.59 -0.39 15.69
C HIS A 42 -11.33 -1.63 16.55
N THR A 43 -10.64 -2.61 15.99
CA THR A 43 -10.32 -3.85 16.66
C THR A 43 -8.82 -3.96 16.89
N PHE A 44 -8.40 -4.02 18.14
CA PHE A 44 -7.05 -4.40 18.51
C PHE A 44 -7.03 -5.85 18.93
N GLN A 45 -6.15 -6.65 18.32
CA GLN A 45 -5.99 -8.06 18.65
C GLN A 45 -4.56 -8.32 19.13
N HIS A 46 -4.47 -9.04 20.23
CA HIS A 46 -3.22 -9.56 20.79
C HIS A 46 -3.31 -11.07 20.77
N THR A 47 -2.56 -11.71 19.87
CA THR A 47 -2.64 -13.16 19.64
C THR A 47 -1.31 -13.82 19.92
N VAL A 48 -1.29 -14.72 20.89
CA VAL A 48 -0.16 -15.62 21.17
C VAL A 48 -0.49 -16.99 20.61
N PHE A 49 0.44 -17.59 19.90
CA PHE A 49 0.33 -18.99 19.48
C PHE A 49 1.56 -19.77 19.90
N CYS A 50 1.38 -21.08 20.17
CA CYS A 50 2.45 -22.01 20.46
C CYS A 50 2.24 -23.34 19.74
N GLN A 51 3.34 -23.97 19.38
CA GLN A 51 3.36 -25.23 18.62
C GLN A 51 4.64 -26.01 18.89
N ASP A 52 4.67 -27.30 18.54
CA ASP A 52 5.86 -28.15 18.71
C ASP A 52 6.98 -27.86 17.68
N TRP A 53 6.65 -27.16 16.61
CA TRP A 53 7.56 -26.85 15.50
C TRP A 53 8.15 -25.43 15.62
N SER A 54 9.32 -25.21 15.04
CA SER A 54 9.92 -23.88 15.01
C SER A 54 9.25 -22.97 13.95
N PRO A 55 8.85 -21.73 14.29
CA PRO A 55 8.93 -21.14 15.63
C PRO A 55 7.92 -21.77 16.60
N ASN A 56 8.40 -22.18 17.77
CA ASN A 56 7.57 -22.82 18.79
C ASN A 56 6.61 -21.87 19.50
N ILE A 57 6.87 -20.59 19.42
CA ILE A 57 6.07 -19.52 20.00
C ILE A 57 6.07 -18.30 19.07
N GLY A 58 4.97 -17.62 18.96
CA GLY A 58 4.87 -16.34 18.28
C GLY A 58 3.79 -15.46 18.89
N LEU A 59 3.91 -14.17 18.66
CA LEU A 59 2.94 -13.16 19.05
C LEU A 59 2.76 -12.18 17.92
N SER A 60 1.51 -11.86 17.61
CA SER A 60 1.13 -10.77 16.71
C SER A 60 0.16 -9.83 17.40
N GLU A 61 0.45 -8.54 17.31
CA GLU A 61 -0.45 -7.45 17.73
C GLU A 61 -0.92 -6.74 16.47
N THR A 62 -2.24 -6.75 16.25
CA THR A 62 -2.84 -6.18 15.04
C THR A 62 -3.88 -5.11 15.39
N TYR A 63 -4.06 -4.16 14.49
CA TYR A 63 -5.09 -3.14 14.54
C TYR A 63 -5.86 -3.19 13.22
N ASP A 64 -7.15 -3.49 13.29
CA ASP A 64 -8.02 -3.71 12.13
C ASP A 64 -7.45 -4.70 11.10
N GLN A 65 -6.82 -5.76 11.60
CA GLN A 65 -6.12 -6.81 10.83
C GLN A 65 -4.77 -6.38 10.21
N ASP A 66 -4.31 -5.15 10.44
CA ASP A 66 -2.97 -4.73 10.07
C ASP A 66 -1.97 -5.05 11.17
N LEU A 67 -0.87 -5.71 10.81
CA LEU A 67 0.18 -6.07 11.77
C LEU A 67 0.95 -4.84 12.23
N LEU A 68 0.90 -4.55 13.53
CA LEU A 68 1.69 -3.49 14.15
C LEU A 68 3.01 -4.02 14.69
N PHE A 69 2.95 -5.08 15.51
CA PHE A 69 4.10 -5.63 16.22
C PHE A 69 4.09 -7.15 16.24
N SER A 70 5.28 -7.71 16.23
CA SER A 70 5.59 -9.06 16.68
C SER A 70 6.43 -9.00 17.95
N PHE A 71 6.71 -10.13 18.58
CA PHE A 71 7.54 -10.20 19.76
C PHE A 71 8.69 -11.18 19.57
N ASP A 72 9.91 -10.71 19.80
CA ASP A 72 11.10 -11.56 19.82
C ASP A 72 11.28 -12.13 21.23
N PHE A 73 10.91 -13.39 21.39
CA PHE A 73 11.03 -14.11 22.67
C PHE A 73 12.48 -14.50 23.03
N SER A 74 13.44 -14.26 22.14
CA SER A 74 14.86 -14.49 22.43
C SER A 74 15.47 -13.28 23.16
N HIS A 75 14.98 -12.08 22.85
CA HIS A 75 15.47 -10.83 23.42
C HIS A 75 14.42 -10.14 24.29
N ASP A 76 13.24 -10.75 24.47
CA ASP A 76 12.10 -10.21 25.22
C ASP A 76 11.72 -8.78 24.78
N THR A 77 11.67 -8.56 23.47
CA THR A 77 11.39 -7.24 22.88
C THR A 77 10.30 -7.27 21.82
N ARG A 78 9.50 -6.19 21.76
CA ARG A 78 8.60 -5.95 20.64
C ARG A 78 9.39 -5.56 19.38
N VAL A 79 9.03 -6.15 18.27
CA VAL A 79 9.59 -5.89 16.95
C VAL A 79 8.54 -5.16 16.10
N PRO A 80 8.77 -3.92 15.69
CA PRO A 80 7.83 -3.19 14.86
C PRO A 80 7.77 -3.79 13.46
N HIS A 81 6.55 -3.96 12.92
CA HIS A 81 6.36 -4.45 11.57
C HIS A 81 6.89 -3.45 10.53
N LEU A 82 6.56 -2.17 10.69
CA LEU A 82 7.07 -1.09 9.87
C LEU A 82 7.99 -0.16 10.69
N PRO A 83 9.00 0.46 10.06
CA PRO A 83 9.92 1.38 10.76
C PRO A 83 9.22 2.54 11.47
N GLU A 84 8.09 2.98 10.94
CA GLU A 84 7.28 4.07 11.50
C GLU A 84 6.75 3.75 12.90
N PHE A 85 6.53 2.48 13.21
CA PHE A 85 6.03 2.01 14.51
C PHE A 85 7.12 1.88 15.57
N SER A 86 8.39 2.10 15.23
CA SER A 86 9.52 1.96 16.16
C SER A 86 9.41 2.84 17.40
N LYS A 87 8.74 3.98 17.29
CA LYS A 87 8.53 4.88 18.44
C LYS A 87 7.61 4.29 19.51
N TRP A 88 6.72 3.38 19.13
CA TRP A 88 5.74 2.77 20.01
C TRP A 88 6.26 1.49 20.70
N THR A 89 7.42 0.99 20.27
CA THR A 89 8.06 -0.18 20.91
C THR A 89 8.85 0.17 22.17
N GLN A 90 9.01 1.46 22.49
CA GLN A 90 9.79 1.91 23.63
C GLN A 90 9.10 1.65 24.98
N ASP A 91 7.78 1.55 25.01
CA ASP A 91 7.03 1.15 26.18
C ASP A 91 6.97 -0.37 26.27
N GLN A 92 7.75 -0.91 27.20
CA GLN A 92 7.84 -2.36 27.44
C GLN A 92 7.09 -2.80 28.72
N GLY A 93 6.19 -1.96 29.21
CA GLY A 93 5.44 -2.23 30.45
C GLY A 93 4.67 -3.55 30.44
N ASP A 94 4.30 -4.06 29.26
CA ASP A 94 3.52 -5.29 29.09
C ASP A 94 4.37 -6.57 28.97
N THR A 95 5.68 -6.47 28.91
CA THR A 95 6.59 -7.63 28.75
C THR A 95 6.33 -8.74 29.79
N PRO A 96 6.11 -8.46 31.08
CA PRO A 96 5.79 -9.51 32.04
C PRO A 96 4.48 -10.27 31.72
N ALA A 97 3.46 -9.61 31.19
CA ALA A 97 2.21 -10.22 30.78
C ALA A 97 2.43 -11.13 29.55
N ILE A 98 3.17 -10.67 28.55
CA ILE A 98 3.52 -11.46 27.37
C ILE A 98 4.30 -12.74 27.75
N LEU A 99 5.23 -12.63 28.67
CA LEU A 99 6.00 -13.79 29.16
C LEU A 99 5.14 -14.74 30.00
N PHE A 100 4.11 -14.22 30.68
CA PHE A 100 3.12 -15.06 31.34
C PHE A 100 2.27 -15.82 30.32
N ASP A 101 1.78 -15.15 29.26
CA ASP A 101 1.00 -15.76 28.20
C ASP A 101 1.79 -16.85 27.46
N LYS A 102 3.10 -16.60 27.21
CA LYS A 102 4.01 -17.64 26.70
C LYS A 102 3.97 -18.91 27.56
N LYS A 103 4.22 -18.76 28.86
CA LYS A 103 4.25 -19.90 29.80
C LYS A 103 2.92 -20.63 29.83
N PHE A 104 1.83 -19.87 29.81
CA PHE A 104 0.47 -20.45 29.85
C PHE A 104 0.18 -21.22 28.55
N CYS A 105 0.54 -20.66 27.37
CA CYS A 105 0.39 -21.32 26.09
C CYS A 105 1.19 -22.63 26.01
N GLU A 106 2.47 -22.61 26.40
CA GLU A 106 3.35 -23.77 26.44
C GLU A 106 2.85 -24.85 27.43
N GLN A 107 2.26 -24.42 28.55
CA GLN A 107 1.68 -25.34 29.52
C GLN A 107 0.43 -26.06 28.97
N ILE A 108 -0.48 -25.31 28.33
CA ILE A 108 -1.66 -25.89 27.68
C ILE A 108 -1.24 -26.88 26.59
N LEU A 109 -0.29 -26.49 25.73
CA LEU A 109 0.19 -27.36 24.66
C LEU A 109 0.72 -28.69 25.21
N ARG A 110 1.48 -28.65 26.30
CA ARG A 110 2.09 -29.83 26.92
C ARG A 110 1.10 -30.70 27.69
N GLU A 111 0.14 -30.11 28.42
CA GLU A 111 -0.77 -30.86 29.32
C GLU A 111 -2.05 -31.28 28.62
N VAL A 112 -2.60 -30.43 27.75
CA VAL A 112 -3.89 -30.64 27.10
C VAL A 112 -3.72 -31.14 25.66
N GLY A 113 -2.67 -30.71 24.96
CA GLY A 113 -2.40 -31.09 23.58
C GLY A 113 -2.49 -32.58 23.29
N PRO A 114 -1.76 -33.45 24.03
CA PRO A 114 -1.81 -34.91 23.82
C PRO A 114 -3.18 -35.54 24.05
N GLN A 115 -4.02 -34.89 24.86
CA GLN A 115 -5.38 -35.37 25.15
C GLN A 115 -6.35 -34.98 24.00
N LEU A 116 -6.10 -33.89 23.33
CA LEU A 116 -6.94 -33.39 22.25
C LEU A 116 -6.52 -33.92 20.87
N GLU A 117 -5.24 -34.23 20.69
CA GLU A 117 -4.67 -34.68 19.42
C GLU A 117 -5.49 -35.78 18.70
N PRO A 118 -6.00 -36.81 19.39
CA PRO A 118 -6.82 -37.84 18.73
C PRO A 118 -8.16 -37.35 18.21
N TYR A 119 -8.65 -36.23 18.69
CA TYR A 119 -9.97 -35.70 18.36
C TYR A 119 -9.90 -34.52 17.37
N ILE A 120 -8.74 -33.91 17.19
CA ILE A 120 -8.55 -32.77 16.31
C ILE A 120 -8.00 -33.27 14.96
N PRO A 121 -8.72 -33.06 13.83
CA PRO A 121 -8.22 -33.46 12.54
C PRO A 121 -6.97 -32.66 12.16
N VAL A 122 -6.03 -33.33 11.50
CA VAL A 122 -4.84 -32.65 10.94
C VAL A 122 -5.29 -31.60 9.94
N SER A 123 -4.99 -30.35 10.21
CA SER A 123 -5.27 -29.22 9.32
C SER A 123 -3.98 -28.75 8.66
N ARG A 124 -4.07 -28.35 7.39
CA ARG A 124 -2.94 -27.80 6.62
C ARG A 124 -3.42 -26.68 5.73
N GLY A 125 -2.66 -25.59 5.72
CA GLY A 125 -2.78 -24.53 4.74
C GLY A 125 -1.59 -24.59 3.77
N LEU A 126 -1.85 -24.60 2.47
CA LEU A 126 -0.80 -24.51 1.47
C LEU A 126 -0.46 -23.03 1.26
N PRO A 127 0.79 -22.62 1.48
CA PRO A 127 1.18 -21.23 1.36
C PRO A 127 1.01 -20.71 -0.07
N VAL A 128 0.39 -19.55 -0.21
CA VAL A 128 0.21 -18.84 -1.48
C VAL A 128 1.02 -17.54 -1.40
N PRO A 129 2.21 -17.47 -2.01
CA PRO A 129 3.00 -16.25 -2.06
C PRO A 129 2.53 -15.31 -3.16
N GLU A 130 2.57 -14.02 -2.88
CA GLU A 130 2.38 -12.92 -3.84
C GLU A 130 3.47 -11.89 -3.64
N VAL A 131 4.01 -11.33 -4.75
CA VAL A 131 5.09 -10.35 -4.68
C VAL A 131 4.65 -9.06 -5.34
N PHE A 132 4.81 -7.95 -4.62
CA PHE A 132 4.49 -6.60 -5.09
C PHE A 132 5.43 -5.57 -4.46
N THR A 133 5.38 -4.33 -4.95
CA THR A 133 6.17 -3.21 -4.43
C THR A 133 5.40 -2.44 -3.36
N MET A 134 6.07 -2.02 -2.30
CA MET A 134 5.48 -1.22 -1.23
C MET A 134 5.07 0.19 -1.70
N LYS A 135 5.80 0.74 -2.67
CA LYS A 135 5.55 2.07 -3.26
C LYS A 135 5.29 1.92 -4.75
N PRO A 136 4.62 2.89 -5.39
CA PRO A 136 4.52 2.94 -6.85
C PRO A 136 5.89 2.75 -7.51
N LEU A 137 5.90 2.00 -8.62
CA LEU A 137 7.14 1.65 -9.31
C LEU A 137 7.71 2.87 -10.03
N GLU A 138 8.93 3.25 -9.63
CA GLU A 138 9.74 4.27 -10.30
C GLU A 138 11.15 3.73 -10.49
N PHE A 139 11.62 3.64 -11.75
CA PHE A 139 12.97 3.14 -12.04
C PHE A 139 14.05 4.04 -11.45
N GLY A 140 15.09 3.40 -10.89
CA GLY A 140 16.23 4.10 -10.26
C GLY A 140 15.93 4.72 -8.89
N LYS A 141 14.72 4.61 -8.36
CA LYS A 141 14.39 5.07 -7.02
C LYS A 141 14.27 3.90 -6.03
N PRO A 142 14.79 4.03 -4.81
CA PRO A 142 14.70 2.97 -3.80
C PRO A 142 13.26 2.59 -3.47
N ASN A 143 12.97 1.29 -3.46
CA ASN A 143 11.69 0.69 -3.15
C ASN A 143 11.89 -0.57 -2.29
N THR A 144 10.80 -1.22 -1.91
CA THR A 144 10.81 -2.46 -1.15
C THR A 144 9.87 -3.46 -1.83
N LEU A 145 10.37 -4.65 -2.14
CA LEU A 145 9.53 -5.80 -2.49
C LEU A 145 8.93 -6.39 -1.22
N VAL A 146 7.68 -6.74 -1.30
CA VAL A 146 6.93 -7.43 -0.27
C VAL A 146 6.53 -8.79 -0.80
N CYS A 147 6.92 -9.85 -0.12
CA CYS A 147 6.37 -11.18 -0.33
C CYS A 147 5.31 -11.41 0.75
N LEU A 148 4.05 -11.37 0.35
CA LEU A 148 2.90 -11.71 1.18
C LEU A 148 2.61 -13.19 1.00
N ILE A 149 2.53 -13.92 2.10
CA ILE A 149 2.24 -15.35 2.11
C ILE A 149 0.92 -15.56 2.85
N SER A 150 -0.10 -15.98 2.13
CA SER A 150 -1.42 -16.28 2.69
C SER A 150 -1.66 -17.78 2.82
N ASN A 151 -2.77 -18.14 3.50
CA ASN A 151 -3.20 -19.51 3.72
C ASN A 151 -2.13 -20.42 4.35
N LEU A 152 -1.38 -19.88 5.29
CA LEU A 152 -0.30 -20.57 5.97
C LEU A 152 -0.82 -21.30 7.22
N PHE A 153 -0.62 -22.62 7.33
CA PHE A 153 -0.90 -23.41 8.53
C PHE A 153 -0.18 -24.77 8.51
N PRO A 154 0.53 -25.14 9.58
CA PRO A 154 0.96 -24.29 10.69
C PRO A 154 2.00 -23.24 10.25
N PRO A 155 2.30 -22.21 11.07
CA PRO A 155 3.17 -21.10 10.68
C PRO A 155 4.67 -21.46 10.72
N THR A 156 5.07 -22.50 10.00
CA THR A 156 6.44 -23.01 9.93
C THR A 156 6.94 -22.93 8.50
N LEU A 157 7.70 -21.88 8.16
CA LEU A 157 8.17 -21.62 6.79
C LEU A 157 9.62 -21.16 6.76
N THR A 158 10.21 -21.25 5.56
CA THR A 158 11.38 -20.47 5.14
C THR A 158 11.01 -19.65 3.93
N VAL A 159 11.58 -18.47 3.83
CA VAL A 159 11.39 -17.56 2.68
C VAL A 159 12.76 -17.25 2.11
N ASP A 160 12.94 -17.57 0.84
CA ASP A 160 14.19 -17.37 0.12
C ASP A 160 13.95 -16.44 -1.07
N TRP A 161 14.72 -15.35 -1.13
CA TRP A 161 14.68 -14.41 -2.22
C TRP A 161 15.76 -14.72 -3.26
N GLN A 162 15.41 -14.56 -4.53
CA GLN A 162 16.35 -14.69 -5.65
C GLN A 162 16.21 -13.51 -6.60
N TYR A 163 17.34 -13.10 -7.15
CA TYR A 163 17.45 -12.14 -8.24
C TYR A 163 18.09 -12.82 -9.44
N ASN A 164 17.41 -12.88 -10.58
CA ASN A 164 17.86 -13.59 -11.77
C ASN A 164 18.35 -15.04 -11.47
N SER A 165 17.59 -15.74 -10.62
CA SER A 165 17.88 -17.12 -10.17
C SER A 165 19.10 -17.25 -9.24
N ALA A 166 19.71 -16.17 -8.81
CA ALA A 166 20.76 -16.17 -7.79
C ALA A 166 20.19 -15.77 -6.42
N PRO A 167 20.59 -16.42 -5.32
CA PRO A 167 20.12 -16.07 -3.99
C PRO A 167 20.53 -14.65 -3.62
N VAL A 168 19.61 -13.92 -2.97
CA VAL A 168 19.83 -12.53 -2.49
C VAL A 168 19.83 -12.53 -0.98
N GLU A 169 20.87 -11.93 -0.40
CA GLU A 169 20.96 -11.68 1.03
C GLU A 169 20.42 -10.28 1.38
N GLY A 170 20.08 -10.08 2.66
CA GLY A 170 19.63 -8.76 3.17
C GLY A 170 18.10 -8.59 3.24
N ALA A 171 17.34 -9.67 3.07
CA ALA A 171 15.93 -9.66 3.43
C ALA A 171 15.76 -9.44 4.94
N ARG A 172 14.72 -8.67 5.30
CA ARG A 172 14.36 -8.51 6.71
C ARG A 172 13.81 -9.82 7.29
N PRO A 173 13.84 -10.02 8.62
CA PRO A 173 13.19 -11.15 9.26
C PRO A 173 11.73 -11.28 8.81
N THR A 174 11.27 -12.52 8.64
CA THR A 174 9.89 -12.80 8.25
C THR A 174 8.96 -12.56 9.44
N PHE A 175 7.93 -11.78 9.23
CA PHE A 175 6.87 -11.54 10.20
C PHE A 175 5.73 -12.53 9.97
N VAL A 176 5.17 -13.05 11.06
CA VAL A 176 4.02 -13.97 11.03
C VAL A 176 2.89 -13.35 11.81
N MET A 177 1.71 -13.33 11.24
CA MET A 177 0.49 -12.77 11.81
C MET A 177 -0.61 -13.81 11.83
N ALA A 178 -1.29 -13.95 12.97
CA ALA A 178 -2.51 -14.75 13.06
C ALA A 178 -3.68 -14.01 12.40
N MET A 179 -4.47 -14.76 11.64
CA MET A 179 -5.68 -14.25 10.96
C MET A 179 -6.94 -14.86 11.59
N ASP A 180 -8.06 -14.18 11.39
CA ASP A 180 -9.35 -14.75 11.69
C ASP A 180 -9.55 -16.05 10.89
N GLY A 181 -10.11 -17.08 11.53
CA GLY A 181 -10.34 -18.38 10.88
C GLY A 181 -9.21 -19.40 11.02
N LEU A 182 -8.30 -19.21 11.97
CA LEU A 182 -7.23 -20.16 12.34
C LEU A 182 -6.18 -20.36 11.22
N THR A 183 -5.94 -19.36 10.42
CA THR A 183 -4.85 -19.33 9.45
C THR A 183 -3.84 -18.25 9.81
N PHE A 184 -2.69 -18.30 9.15
CA PHE A 184 -1.65 -17.29 9.33
C PHE A 184 -1.32 -16.63 8.00
N GLN A 185 -0.84 -15.40 8.10
CA GLN A 185 -0.14 -14.71 7.03
C GLN A 185 1.31 -14.47 7.43
N ALA A 186 2.18 -14.40 6.45
CA ALA A 186 3.57 -14.03 6.68
C ALA A 186 4.02 -12.97 5.68
N PHE A 187 4.98 -12.14 6.11
CA PHE A 187 5.52 -11.04 5.32
C PHE A 187 7.04 -11.13 5.32
N SER A 188 7.63 -11.03 4.13
CA SER A 188 9.07 -10.88 3.96
C SER A 188 9.35 -9.67 3.08
N TYR A 189 10.38 -8.91 3.42
CA TYR A 189 10.71 -7.63 2.79
C TYR A 189 12.12 -7.65 2.24
N LEU A 190 12.27 -7.19 0.99
CA LEU A 190 13.55 -7.01 0.33
C LEU A 190 13.68 -5.59 -0.21
N ASN A 191 14.66 -4.83 0.26
CA ASN A 191 14.94 -3.51 -0.28
C ASN A 191 15.69 -3.63 -1.60
N PHE A 192 15.28 -2.85 -2.60
CA PHE A 192 15.88 -2.86 -3.93
C PHE A 192 15.73 -1.52 -4.63
N THR A 193 16.41 -1.35 -5.75
CA THR A 193 16.22 -0.23 -6.65
C THR A 193 15.79 -0.77 -8.00
N PRO A 194 14.56 -0.49 -8.47
CA PRO A 194 14.01 -1.10 -9.68
C PRO A 194 14.79 -0.76 -10.96
N GLU A 195 15.07 -1.77 -11.76
CA GLU A 195 15.60 -1.66 -13.13
C GLU A 195 14.66 -2.35 -14.13
N PRO A 196 14.63 -1.93 -15.41
CA PRO A 196 13.68 -2.48 -16.39
C PRO A 196 13.83 -3.99 -16.66
N SER A 197 14.99 -4.56 -16.38
CA SER A 197 15.31 -5.98 -16.63
C SER A 197 15.24 -6.87 -15.40
N ASP A 198 14.74 -6.34 -14.28
CA ASP A 198 14.71 -7.09 -13.03
C ASP A 198 13.77 -8.29 -13.10
N LEU A 199 14.24 -9.40 -12.54
CA LEU A 199 13.44 -10.58 -12.24
C LEU A 199 13.74 -11.03 -10.82
N PHE A 200 12.80 -10.81 -9.92
CA PHE A 200 12.87 -11.32 -8.56
C PHE A 200 11.93 -12.50 -8.38
N SER A 201 12.28 -13.40 -7.47
CA SER A 201 11.38 -14.45 -7.00
C SER A 201 11.44 -14.59 -5.49
N CYS A 202 10.29 -14.87 -4.90
CA CYS A 202 10.11 -15.25 -3.51
C CYS A 202 9.72 -16.73 -3.49
N THR A 203 10.57 -17.57 -2.93
CA THR A 203 10.32 -19.00 -2.74
C THR A 203 9.96 -19.24 -1.29
N VAL A 204 8.78 -19.79 -1.06
CA VAL A 204 8.28 -20.13 0.27
C VAL A 204 8.25 -21.63 0.43
N THR A 205 8.97 -22.16 1.41
CA THR A 205 8.97 -23.58 1.71
C THR A 205 8.34 -23.84 3.08
N HIS A 206 7.29 -24.64 3.09
CA HIS A 206 6.67 -25.10 4.32
C HIS A 206 7.52 -26.22 4.95
N LYS A 207 8.01 -26.02 6.18
CA LYS A 207 9.05 -26.89 6.75
C LYS A 207 8.57 -28.30 7.09
N ILE A 208 7.27 -28.49 7.34
CA ILE A 208 6.75 -29.78 7.81
C ILE A 208 6.65 -30.79 6.66
N ASP A 209 6.13 -30.35 5.52
CA ASP A 209 5.86 -31.22 4.37
C ASP A 209 6.80 -30.96 3.17
N GLY A 210 7.68 -29.97 3.28
CA GLY A 210 8.61 -29.60 2.22
C GLY A 210 7.94 -29.00 0.99
N HIS A 211 6.64 -28.64 1.08
CA HIS A 211 5.95 -28.00 -0.02
C HIS A 211 6.54 -26.62 -0.29
N SER A 212 6.88 -26.37 -1.53
CA SER A 212 7.43 -25.07 -1.97
C SER A 212 6.52 -24.41 -2.98
N ALA A 213 6.27 -23.13 -2.78
CA ALA A 213 5.54 -22.25 -3.70
C ALA A 213 6.44 -21.08 -4.08
N ILE A 214 6.34 -20.61 -5.32
CA ILE A 214 7.18 -19.54 -5.85
C ILE A 214 6.30 -18.46 -6.45
N ALA A 215 6.58 -17.22 -6.11
CA ALA A 215 6.02 -16.05 -6.76
C ALA A 215 7.13 -15.26 -7.45
N TYR A 216 6.86 -14.82 -8.69
CA TYR A 216 7.79 -14.02 -9.48
C TYR A 216 7.33 -12.57 -9.52
N TRP A 217 8.28 -11.67 -9.54
CA TRP A 217 8.05 -10.26 -9.77
C TRP A 217 8.93 -9.75 -10.93
N VAL A 218 8.29 -9.07 -11.85
CA VAL A 218 8.94 -8.31 -12.94
C VAL A 218 8.36 -6.90 -12.97
N PRO A 219 9.13 -5.87 -13.37
CA PRO A 219 8.61 -4.52 -13.48
C PRO A 219 7.54 -4.46 -14.56
N GLN A 220 6.30 -4.25 -14.15
CA GLN A 220 5.17 -4.05 -15.05
C GLN A 220 4.70 -2.61 -14.88
N ASN A 221 4.71 -1.84 -15.97
CA ASN A 221 4.14 -0.50 -16.03
C ASN A 221 4.66 0.46 -14.96
N ALA A 222 5.93 0.88 -15.09
CA ALA A 222 6.36 2.10 -14.38
C ALA A 222 5.33 3.20 -14.66
N LEU A 223 4.88 3.90 -13.61
CA LEU A 223 3.98 5.03 -13.77
C LEU A 223 4.59 6.01 -14.77
N PRO A 224 3.86 6.44 -15.83
CA PRO A 224 4.34 7.47 -16.72
C PRO A 224 4.70 8.70 -15.88
N SER A 225 5.83 9.31 -16.16
CA SER A 225 6.22 10.50 -15.42
C SER A 225 5.17 11.59 -15.63
N ASP A 226 4.66 12.18 -14.56
CA ASP A 226 3.68 13.29 -14.61
C ASP A 226 4.16 14.48 -15.45
N LEU A 227 5.46 14.55 -15.71
CA LEU A 227 6.08 15.57 -16.53
C LEU A 227 5.50 15.60 -17.97
N LEU A 228 5.33 14.43 -18.61
CA LEU A 228 4.80 14.34 -19.96
C LEU A 228 3.34 14.79 -20.02
N GLU A 229 2.53 14.35 -19.06
CA GLU A 229 1.11 14.73 -18.98
C GLU A 229 0.96 16.24 -18.71
N ASN A 230 1.74 16.78 -17.79
CA ASN A 230 1.74 18.20 -17.48
C ASN A 230 2.18 19.07 -18.69
N VAL A 231 3.19 18.63 -19.44
CA VAL A 231 3.64 19.33 -20.66
C VAL A 231 2.57 19.28 -21.74
N LEU A 232 1.97 18.10 -21.99
CA LEU A 232 0.91 17.97 -23.00
C LEU A 232 -0.33 18.80 -22.63
N CYS A 233 -0.73 18.79 -21.37
CA CYS A 233 -1.84 19.59 -20.88
C CYS A 233 -1.54 21.09 -21.01
N GLY A 234 -0.34 21.55 -20.67
CA GLY A 234 0.10 22.93 -20.81
C GLY A 234 0.11 23.40 -22.26
N VAL A 235 0.61 22.58 -23.19
CA VAL A 235 0.62 22.87 -24.62
C VAL A 235 -0.80 22.95 -25.18
N ALA A 236 -1.66 21.98 -24.84
CA ALA A 236 -3.05 21.98 -25.30
C ALA A 236 -3.82 23.21 -24.81
N PHE A 237 -3.63 23.57 -23.54
CA PHE A 237 -4.21 24.78 -22.96
C PHE A 237 -3.73 26.05 -23.67
N GLY A 238 -2.42 26.17 -23.89
CA GLY A 238 -1.82 27.33 -24.62
C GLY A 238 -2.38 27.47 -26.02
N LEU A 239 -2.48 26.39 -26.79
CA LEU A 239 -3.09 26.38 -28.11
C LEU A 239 -4.57 26.78 -28.10
N GLY A 240 -5.31 26.32 -27.10
CA GLY A 240 -6.72 26.67 -26.88
C GLY A 240 -6.89 28.18 -26.66
N VAL A 241 -6.08 28.79 -25.81
CA VAL A 241 -6.11 30.22 -25.53
C VAL A 241 -5.75 31.03 -26.80
N LEU A 242 -4.69 30.63 -27.54
CA LEU A 242 -4.33 31.27 -28.79
C LEU A 242 -5.44 31.17 -29.83
N GLY A 243 -6.12 30.05 -29.93
CA GLY A 243 -7.27 29.85 -30.83
C GLY A 243 -8.43 30.79 -30.50
N ILE A 244 -8.75 30.97 -29.21
CA ILE A 244 -9.79 31.91 -28.76
C ILE A 244 -9.40 33.37 -29.14
N ILE A 245 -8.15 33.76 -28.89
CA ILE A 245 -7.66 35.12 -29.23
C ILE A 245 -7.73 35.33 -30.71
N ALA A 246 -7.20 34.40 -31.51
CA ALA A 246 -7.22 34.51 -32.99
C ALA A 246 -8.66 34.55 -33.50
N GLY A 247 -9.55 33.72 -33.00
CA GLY A 247 -10.97 33.72 -33.39
C GLY A 247 -11.68 35.02 -33.08
N THR A 248 -11.45 35.59 -31.90
CA THR A 248 -12.03 36.88 -31.51
C THR A 248 -11.51 38.04 -32.38
N VAL A 249 -10.20 38.06 -32.69
CA VAL A 249 -9.61 39.05 -33.57
C VAL A 249 -10.21 38.97 -34.99
N LEU A 250 -10.36 37.78 -35.55
CA LEU A 250 -10.97 37.56 -36.85
C LEU A 250 -12.45 38.04 -36.88
N ILE A 251 -13.22 37.73 -35.85
CA ILE A 251 -14.61 38.17 -35.72
C ILE A 251 -14.68 39.71 -35.74
N ILE A 252 -13.81 40.37 -34.96
CA ILE A 252 -13.76 41.83 -34.91
C ILE A 252 -13.35 42.42 -36.26
N TYR A 253 -12.35 41.81 -36.92
CA TYR A 253 -11.85 42.27 -38.19
C TYR A 253 -12.90 42.17 -39.30
N PHE A 254 -13.61 41.05 -39.41
CA PHE A 254 -14.64 40.85 -40.44
C PHE A 254 -15.99 41.53 -40.13
N ARG A 255 -16.20 41.99 -38.87
CA ARG A 255 -17.38 42.79 -38.50
C ARG A 255 -17.24 44.30 -38.77
N LYS A 256 -16.13 44.75 -39.40
CA LYS A 256 -16.07 46.17 -39.86
C LYS A 256 -17.21 46.42 -40.82
N PRO A 257 -18.14 47.38 -40.53
CA PRO A 257 -19.21 47.70 -41.46
C PRO A 257 -18.59 48.23 -42.77
N CYS A 258 -19.01 47.69 -43.90
CA CYS A 258 -18.77 48.33 -45.18
C CYS A 258 -19.45 49.72 -45.09
N SER A 259 -18.66 50.79 -45.03
CA SER A 259 -19.17 52.13 -45.25
C SER A 259 -19.67 52.15 -46.69
N ALA A 260 -20.98 52.19 -46.89
CA ALA A 260 -21.57 52.51 -48.14
C ALA A 260 -21.35 54.03 -48.36
N ASP A 261 -20.52 54.34 -49.37
CA ASP A 261 -20.54 55.63 -49.97
C ASP A 261 -21.84 55.85 -50.75
#